data_e32dea0a103aaa96090a18ef3f6be502
#
_entry.id   e32dea0a103aaa96090a18ef3f6be502
#
_cell.length_a   1.000
_cell.length_b   1.000
_cell.length_c   1.000
_cell.angle_alpha   90.00
_cell.angle_beta   90.00
_cell.angle_gamma   90.00
#
_symmetry.space_group_name_H-M   'P 1'
#
loop_
_entity.id
_entity.type
_entity.pdbx_description
1 polymer ?
#
loop_
_entity_poly.entity_id
_entity_poly.type
_entity_poly.pdbx_seq_one_letter_code
_entity_poly.pdbx_strand_id
1 'polypeptide(L)'
;MSILQKIKGHDDLTALDDRQRTQLCGEIREFLISNVSKTGGHLAGNLGVVELSVAIETVFNTEIDRLVFDVGHQSYVHKLLTGRQADFPHLRQYGGLSGFPKPSESDTDAFVAGHASSSVSIALGMARARTLLHQDYNVVALIGDGACTGGMAYEGLNDAAVSGEPMVIILNDNEMSIGRNVGGVSRHLSRLRSSGHYLKAKRWYREIMKKTAAGRAAYRVTRRLKNRLKRFLLPASLFENMGFTYLGPVDGHDLPGLISLLTTAKGLAEPVVVHVVTKKGCGYRFAEEDPAKFHGIGAFDPETGKKLAKKITSYSDSFGEAVMELAQKDDRICAITAAMPGGTGLLKFMREYPKRFFDVGIAEEHAISMAGGLAKQGMVPVAAIYSTFLQRAYDQIMQDIAMLHLHVILAVDRAGLVGDDGATHHGVFDVGFLRQVPGMLILAPASLTEQKDMLHWAAETYNGPVAVRYPRGGEGSYRDSAWQPGENVETEGLLCCHRHGGDVTLVTYGSMLDNVLEAAEILSQRGIEATILRLLTVSALPAREILTEMSEKRRVIVAEEVCTGSGIREALAWELRKLCPDCRMDGIDLGADFVTHGSTKELYRHYGLDGESIANYTQGVLS
;
A
#
# COMPACT_ATOMS: atom_id res chain seq x y z
N MET A 1 8.59 -34.72 -14.62
CA MET A 1 7.80 -34.04 -13.58
C MET A 1 8.66 -32.91 -13.02
N SER A 2 8.15 -31.71 -12.99
CA SER A 2 8.85 -30.51 -12.49
C SER A 2 9.22 -30.70 -11.01
N ILE A 3 10.35 -30.14 -10.58
CA ILE A 3 10.75 -30.15 -9.16
C ILE A 3 9.73 -29.35 -8.36
N LEU A 4 9.31 -28.16 -8.85
CA LEU A 4 8.34 -27.30 -8.19
C LEU A 4 7.04 -28.04 -7.81
N GLN A 5 6.54 -28.91 -8.69
CA GLN A 5 5.31 -29.70 -8.42
C GLN A 5 5.41 -30.66 -7.24
N LYS A 6 6.63 -30.99 -6.79
CA LYS A 6 6.88 -31.90 -5.67
C LYS A 6 7.05 -31.14 -4.35
N ILE A 7 7.34 -29.85 -4.39
CA ILE A 7 7.58 -29.04 -3.20
C ILE A 7 6.25 -28.67 -2.57
N LYS A 8 6.11 -28.99 -1.30
CA LYS A 8 4.96 -28.63 -0.47
C LYS A 8 5.35 -27.96 0.83
N GLY A 9 6.62 -28.04 1.24
CA GLY A 9 7.11 -27.44 2.46
C GLY A 9 8.62 -27.59 2.64
N HIS A 10 9.07 -27.29 3.85
CA HIS A 10 10.47 -27.24 4.24
C HIS A 10 11.23 -28.56 4.00
N ASP A 11 10.64 -29.70 4.35
CA ASP A 11 11.31 -31.00 4.26
C ASP A 11 11.65 -31.37 2.80
N ASP A 12 10.76 -31.05 1.86
CA ASP A 12 11.00 -31.26 0.43
C ASP A 12 12.18 -30.43 -0.07
N LEU A 13 12.31 -29.17 0.41
CA LEU A 13 13.40 -28.27 0.04
C LEU A 13 14.75 -28.70 0.61
N THR A 14 14.77 -29.20 1.84
CA THR A 14 15.99 -29.68 2.49
C THR A 14 16.54 -30.95 1.85
N ALA A 15 15.67 -31.79 1.28
CA ALA A 15 16.03 -33.00 0.56
C ALA A 15 16.72 -32.75 -0.80
N LEU A 16 16.60 -31.54 -1.36
CA LEU A 16 17.21 -31.18 -2.65
C LEU A 16 18.71 -30.93 -2.52
N ASP A 17 19.46 -31.34 -3.54
CA ASP A 17 20.84 -30.88 -3.72
C ASP A 17 20.93 -29.47 -4.34
N ASP A 18 22.13 -28.89 -4.39
CA ASP A 18 22.32 -27.52 -4.89
C ASP A 18 21.97 -27.36 -6.38
N ARG A 19 22.15 -28.42 -7.19
CA ARG A 19 21.77 -28.40 -8.61
C ARG A 19 20.24 -28.40 -8.75
N GLN A 20 19.57 -29.24 -7.96
CA GLN A 20 18.11 -29.31 -7.94
C GLN A 20 17.48 -27.99 -7.45
N ARG A 21 18.04 -27.37 -6.41
CA ARG A 21 17.60 -26.04 -5.94
C ARG A 21 17.78 -24.94 -6.99
N THR A 22 18.90 -24.99 -7.75
CA THR A 22 19.11 -24.03 -8.86
C THR A 22 18.08 -24.25 -9.98
N GLN A 23 17.79 -25.51 -10.32
CA GLN A 23 16.73 -25.83 -11.29
C GLN A 23 15.36 -25.35 -10.79
N LEU A 24 15.03 -25.56 -9.52
CA LEU A 24 13.78 -25.09 -8.89
C LEU A 24 13.62 -23.56 -9.03
N CYS A 25 14.68 -22.77 -8.86
CA CYS A 25 14.63 -21.32 -9.07
C CYS A 25 14.23 -20.95 -10.51
N GLY A 26 14.71 -21.70 -11.50
CA GLY A 26 14.31 -21.53 -12.91
C GLY A 26 12.81 -21.83 -13.11
N GLU A 27 12.37 -22.98 -12.61
CA GLU A 27 10.97 -23.41 -12.71
C GLU A 27 9.99 -22.44 -12.02
N ILE A 28 10.38 -21.87 -10.86
CA ILE A 28 9.59 -20.84 -10.15
C ILE A 28 9.45 -19.59 -11.01
N ARG A 29 10.52 -19.11 -11.68
CA ARG A 29 10.44 -17.93 -12.55
C ARG A 29 9.49 -18.15 -13.73
N GLU A 30 9.61 -19.28 -14.42
CA GLU A 30 8.72 -19.64 -15.53
C GLU A 30 7.25 -19.72 -15.05
N PHE A 31 7.02 -20.33 -13.90
CA PHE A 31 5.68 -20.43 -13.30
C PHE A 31 5.11 -19.05 -12.97
N LEU A 32 5.88 -18.16 -12.33
CA LEU A 32 5.45 -16.81 -11.99
C LEU A 32 5.11 -15.99 -13.24
N ILE A 33 5.97 -16.01 -14.27
CA ILE A 33 5.72 -15.28 -15.52
C ILE A 33 4.43 -15.79 -16.18
N SER A 34 4.26 -17.12 -16.27
CA SER A 34 3.09 -17.74 -16.90
C SER A 34 1.77 -17.44 -16.18
N ASN A 35 1.76 -17.40 -14.83
CA ASN A 35 0.53 -17.16 -14.07
C ASN A 35 0.24 -15.67 -13.95
N VAL A 36 1.22 -14.85 -13.55
CA VAL A 36 1.02 -13.40 -13.35
C VAL A 36 0.74 -12.69 -14.68
N SER A 37 1.18 -13.22 -15.83
CA SER A 37 0.78 -12.67 -17.13
C SER A 37 -0.73 -12.73 -17.38
N LYS A 38 -1.44 -13.67 -16.75
CA LYS A 38 -2.89 -13.87 -16.88
C LYS A 38 -3.68 -13.13 -15.80
N THR A 39 -3.25 -13.26 -14.53
CA THR A 39 -3.97 -12.70 -13.38
C THR A 39 -3.60 -11.26 -13.07
N GLY A 40 -2.46 -10.78 -13.57
CA GLY A 40 -1.80 -9.61 -13.01
C GLY A 40 -1.14 -9.89 -11.67
N GLY A 41 -0.40 -8.92 -11.12
CA GLY A 41 0.24 -9.04 -9.83
C GLY A 41 1.59 -8.35 -9.71
N HIS A 42 2.32 -8.66 -8.63
CA HIS A 42 3.62 -8.07 -8.30
C HIS A 42 4.77 -8.92 -8.88
N LEU A 43 5.04 -8.80 -10.20
CA LEU A 43 5.98 -9.70 -10.87
C LEU A 43 7.44 -9.38 -10.56
N ALA A 44 7.87 -8.13 -10.78
CA ALA A 44 9.29 -7.77 -10.71
C ALA A 44 9.88 -7.96 -9.30
N GLY A 45 9.11 -7.68 -8.25
CA GLY A 45 9.50 -7.89 -6.85
C GLY A 45 9.76 -9.36 -6.56
N ASN A 46 8.87 -10.24 -7.00
CA ASN A 46 8.97 -11.69 -6.79
C ASN A 46 10.10 -12.33 -7.59
N LEU A 47 10.29 -11.94 -8.86
CA LEU A 47 11.40 -12.43 -9.69
C LEU A 47 12.77 -12.08 -9.08
N GLY A 48 12.86 -10.93 -8.41
CA GLY A 48 14.09 -10.47 -7.76
C GLY A 48 14.48 -11.25 -6.51
N VAL A 49 13.54 -11.94 -5.87
CA VAL A 49 13.78 -12.63 -4.58
C VAL A 49 13.67 -14.17 -4.67
N VAL A 50 13.70 -14.76 -5.85
CA VAL A 50 13.52 -16.22 -6.01
C VAL A 50 14.56 -16.98 -5.21
N GLU A 51 15.86 -16.75 -5.42
CA GLU A 51 16.93 -17.44 -4.70
C GLU A 51 16.90 -17.12 -3.21
N LEU A 52 16.61 -15.86 -2.85
CA LEU A 52 16.51 -15.44 -1.46
C LEU A 52 15.39 -16.19 -0.75
N SER A 53 14.21 -16.30 -1.36
CA SER A 53 13.07 -17.03 -0.77
C SER A 53 13.35 -18.53 -0.66
N VAL A 54 13.93 -19.15 -1.69
CA VAL A 54 14.35 -20.56 -1.63
C VAL A 54 15.39 -20.76 -0.52
N ALA A 55 16.33 -19.84 -0.32
CA ALA A 55 17.31 -19.92 0.75
C ALA A 55 16.67 -19.77 2.14
N ILE A 56 15.71 -18.82 2.29
CA ILE A 56 14.97 -18.62 3.55
C ILE A 56 14.21 -19.91 3.91
N GLU A 57 13.39 -20.44 3.00
CA GLU A 57 12.58 -21.66 3.23
C GLU A 57 13.42 -22.93 3.41
N THR A 58 14.65 -22.95 2.87
CA THR A 58 15.59 -24.06 3.09
C THR A 58 16.22 -24.00 4.49
N VAL A 59 16.45 -22.80 5.05
CA VAL A 59 17.12 -22.63 6.34
C VAL A 59 16.14 -22.53 7.50
N PHE A 60 15.02 -21.87 7.31
CA PHE A 60 13.98 -21.69 8.30
C PHE A 60 12.75 -22.52 7.94
N ASN A 61 12.24 -23.27 8.89
CA ASN A 61 10.98 -23.98 8.72
C ASN A 61 9.82 -23.04 9.09
N THR A 62 9.15 -22.46 8.11
CA THR A 62 8.08 -21.48 8.34
C THR A 62 6.80 -22.05 8.94
N GLU A 63 6.66 -23.39 9.06
CA GLU A 63 5.62 -24.03 9.88
C GLU A 63 5.89 -23.82 11.38
N ILE A 64 7.17 -23.68 11.77
CA ILE A 64 7.62 -23.50 13.16
C ILE A 64 8.15 -22.08 13.37
N ASP A 65 9.07 -21.65 12.52
CA ASP A 65 9.72 -20.32 12.56
C ASP A 65 8.75 -19.23 12.09
N ARG A 66 8.96 -17.98 12.47
CA ARG A 66 8.12 -16.86 12.12
C ARG A 66 8.80 -15.96 11.08
N LEU A 67 8.32 -16.03 9.83
CA LEU A 67 8.75 -15.15 8.73
C LEU A 67 7.77 -14.00 8.58
N VAL A 68 8.20 -12.79 8.91
CA VAL A 68 7.42 -11.55 8.79
C VAL A 68 7.89 -10.78 7.55
N PHE A 69 7.00 -10.63 6.57
CA PHE A 69 7.26 -9.83 5.38
C PHE A 69 6.95 -8.35 5.63
N ASP A 70 7.81 -7.46 5.16
CA ASP A 70 7.49 -6.05 5.04
C ASP A 70 6.82 -5.79 3.68
N VAL A 71 5.72 -5.04 3.65
CA VAL A 71 4.80 -4.91 2.50
C VAL A 71 4.19 -6.26 2.10
N GLY A 72 5.00 -7.27 1.83
CA GLY A 72 4.55 -8.62 1.49
C GLY A 72 4.22 -8.86 0.02
N HIS A 73 4.38 -7.86 -0.86
CA HIS A 73 4.16 -8.01 -2.31
C HIS A 73 5.14 -9.01 -2.97
N GLN A 74 6.24 -9.35 -2.32
CA GLN A 74 7.27 -10.29 -2.75
C GLN A 74 7.08 -11.71 -2.16
N SER A 75 5.88 -12.05 -1.67
CA SER A 75 5.60 -13.34 -0.99
C SER A 75 5.18 -14.49 -1.91
N TYR A 76 5.08 -14.27 -3.22
CA TYR A 76 4.58 -15.32 -4.14
C TYR A 76 5.45 -16.57 -4.14
N VAL A 77 6.78 -16.40 -4.08
CA VAL A 77 7.71 -17.53 -4.00
C VAL A 77 7.49 -18.32 -2.71
N HIS A 78 7.32 -17.66 -1.58
CA HIS A 78 6.96 -18.28 -0.31
C HIS A 78 5.66 -19.10 -0.43
N LYS A 79 4.59 -18.51 -1.02
CA LYS A 79 3.33 -19.24 -1.26
C LYS A 79 3.52 -20.49 -2.12
N LEU A 80 4.36 -20.41 -3.16
CA LEU A 80 4.69 -21.57 -4.00
C LEU A 80 5.42 -22.65 -3.24
N LEU A 81 6.37 -22.28 -2.38
CA LEU A 81 7.20 -23.24 -1.63
C LEU A 81 6.47 -23.85 -0.43
N THR A 82 5.36 -23.26 -0.01
CA THR A 82 4.50 -23.72 1.09
C THR A 82 3.19 -24.38 0.62
N GLY A 83 3.20 -24.95 -0.60
CA GLY A 83 2.16 -25.87 -1.08
C GLY A 83 0.97 -25.24 -1.80
N ARG A 84 0.91 -23.90 -2.01
CA ARG A 84 -0.22 -23.18 -2.61
C ARG A 84 -0.15 -23.04 -4.14
N GLN A 85 0.60 -23.88 -4.84
CA GLN A 85 0.80 -23.82 -6.29
C GLN A 85 -0.50 -24.00 -7.08
N ALA A 86 -1.39 -24.88 -6.61
CA ALA A 86 -2.65 -25.19 -7.30
C ALA A 86 -3.61 -23.99 -7.35
N ASP A 87 -3.52 -23.08 -6.40
CA ASP A 87 -4.42 -21.93 -6.25
C ASP A 87 -3.95 -20.68 -7.01
N PHE A 88 -2.71 -20.69 -7.52
CA PHE A 88 -2.12 -19.56 -8.25
C PHE A 88 -2.89 -19.11 -9.50
N PRO A 89 -3.61 -19.97 -10.25
CA PRO A 89 -4.48 -19.51 -11.34
C PRO A 89 -5.56 -18.52 -10.90
N HIS A 90 -5.88 -18.49 -9.60
CA HIS A 90 -6.85 -17.58 -8.98
C HIS A 90 -6.20 -16.51 -8.10
N LEU A 91 -4.91 -16.24 -8.30
CA LEU A 91 -4.18 -15.20 -7.56
C LEU A 91 -4.86 -13.82 -7.73
N ARG A 92 -5.18 -13.15 -6.61
CA ARG A 92 -5.81 -11.82 -6.55
C ARG A 92 -7.24 -11.76 -7.12
N GLN A 93 -7.86 -12.91 -7.41
CA GLN A 93 -9.26 -13.02 -7.82
C GLN A 93 -10.15 -13.26 -6.59
N TYR A 94 -11.41 -12.86 -6.67
CA TYR A 94 -12.38 -13.08 -5.60
C TYR A 94 -12.45 -14.57 -5.20
N GLY A 95 -12.30 -14.83 -3.89
CA GLY A 95 -12.27 -16.21 -3.37
C GLY A 95 -10.98 -16.99 -3.65
N GLY A 96 -10.00 -16.40 -4.35
CA GLY A 96 -8.69 -17.00 -4.63
C GLY A 96 -7.59 -16.55 -3.66
N LEU A 97 -6.32 -16.82 -4.02
CA LEU A 97 -5.16 -16.41 -3.23
C LEU A 97 -4.99 -14.88 -3.18
N SER A 98 -4.72 -14.37 -1.98
CA SER A 98 -4.30 -12.98 -1.77
C SER A 98 -2.94 -12.70 -2.42
N GLY A 99 -2.74 -11.47 -2.90
CA GLY A 99 -1.45 -10.97 -3.37
C GLY A 99 -0.44 -10.68 -2.25
N PHE A 100 -0.81 -10.90 -0.98
CA PHE A 100 -0.02 -10.65 0.22
C PHE A 100 -0.10 -11.84 1.18
N PRO A 101 0.84 -11.96 2.16
CA PRO A 101 0.73 -12.95 3.23
C PRO A 101 -0.58 -12.78 4.00
N LYS A 102 -1.24 -13.91 4.27
CA LYS A 102 -2.52 -13.92 4.96
C LYS A 102 -2.65 -15.18 5.84
N PRO A 103 -2.59 -15.05 7.18
CA PRO A 103 -2.64 -16.20 8.08
C PRO A 103 -3.88 -17.09 7.92
N SER A 104 -4.99 -16.57 7.43
CA SER A 104 -6.17 -17.38 7.12
C SER A 104 -6.03 -18.25 5.85
N GLU A 105 -4.97 -18.08 5.06
CA GLU A 105 -4.65 -18.94 3.91
C GLU A 105 -3.69 -20.08 4.29
N SER A 106 -2.75 -19.81 5.21
CA SER A 106 -1.75 -20.79 5.65
C SER A 106 -1.13 -20.38 6.98
N ASP A 107 -0.88 -21.33 7.86
CA ASP A 107 -0.15 -21.14 9.13
C ASP A 107 1.32 -20.72 8.90
N THR A 108 1.86 -20.90 7.68
CA THR A 108 3.20 -20.44 7.30
C THR A 108 3.26 -18.92 7.09
N ASP A 109 2.13 -18.26 6.90
CA ASP A 109 2.02 -16.80 6.84
C ASP A 109 1.94 -16.25 8.28
N ALA A 110 3.08 -15.96 8.91
CA ALA A 110 3.15 -15.61 10.33
C ALA A 110 2.37 -14.33 10.69
N PHE A 111 2.18 -13.39 9.75
CA PHE A 111 1.45 -12.15 9.96
C PHE A 111 0.87 -11.59 8.67
N VAL A 112 -0.18 -10.76 8.79
CA VAL A 112 -0.72 -9.99 7.66
C VAL A 112 0.30 -8.92 7.24
N ALA A 113 0.47 -8.74 5.93
CA ALA A 113 1.29 -7.67 5.38
C ALA A 113 0.53 -6.92 4.27
N GLY A 114 1.00 -5.72 3.92
CA GLY A 114 0.41 -4.83 2.92
C GLY A 114 1.01 -3.43 2.99
N HIS A 115 1.14 -2.89 4.19
CA HIS A 115 1.79 -1.60 4.45
C HIS A 115 3.28 -1.78 4.80
N ALA A 116 4.11 -0.79 4.44
CA ALA A 116 5.54 -0.84 4.66
C ALA A 116 5.97 -0.52 6.10
N SER A 117 7.20 -0.87 6.44
CA SER A 117 7.97 -0.39 7.60
C SER A 117 7.61 -1.00 8.97
N SER A 118 6.61 -1.89 9.06
CA SER A 118 6.17 -2.47 10.34
C SER A 118 6.80 -3.82 10.68
N SER A 119 7.44 -4.49 9.72
CA SER A 119 7.91 -5.88 9.88
C SER A 119 8.90 -6.07 11.04
N VAL A 120 9.82 -5.13 11.24
CA VAL A 120 10.84 -5.21 12.31
C VAL A 120 10.18 -5.12 13.68
N SER A 121 9.22 -4.22 13.87
CA SER A 121 8.48 -4.07 15.13
C SER A 121 7.64 -5.32 15.45
N ILE A 122 6.94 -5.87 14.43
CA ILE A 122 6.15 -7.09 14.57
C ILE A 122 7.05 -8.27 14.92
N ALA A 123 8.16 -8.45 14.21
CA ALA A 123 9.12 -9.51 14.45
C ALA A 123 9.77 -9.40 15.84
N LEU A 124 10.10 -8.19 16.30
CA LEU A 124 10.60 -7.96 17.66
C LEU A 124 9.57 -8.36 18.72
N GLY A 125 8.30 -8.02 18.51
CA GLY A 125 7.20 -8.44 19.38
C GLY A 125 7.10 -9.97 19.48
N MET A 126 7.22 -10.67 18.35
CA MET A 126 7.22 -12.16 18.31
C MET A 126 8.47 -12.74 18.99
N ALA A 127 9.65 -12.14 18.81
CA ALA A 127 10.88 -12.59 19.48
C ALA A 127 10.78 -12.45 21.01
N ARG A 128 10.26 -11.33 21.50
CA ARG A 128 9.99 -11.11 22.93
C ARG A 128 8.96 -12.11 23.49
N ALA A 129 7.86 -12.34 22.74
CA ALA A 129 6.85 -13.33 23.14
C ALA A 129 7.44 -14.74 23.24
N ARG A 130 8.26 -15.16 22.25
CA ARG A 130 9.00 -16.42 22.29
C ARG A 130 9.81 -16.56 23.58
N THR A 131 10.59 -15.52 23.94
CA THR A 131 11.43 -15.53 25.14
C THR A 131 10.59 -15.61 26.42
N LEU A 132 9.55 -14.79 26.54
CA LEU A 132 8.64 -14.75 27.69
C LEU A 132 7.84 -16.05 27.86
N LEU A 133 7.47 -16.70 26.77
CA LEU A 133 6.72 -17.95 26.78
C LEU A 133 7.61 -19.20 26.79
N HIS A 134 8.95 -19.02 26.85
CA HIS A 134 9.94 -20.11 26.80
C HIS A 134 9.75 -21.06 25.61
N GLN A 135 9.40 -20.49 24.44
CA GLN A 135 9.24 -21.23 23.21
C GLN A 135 10.55 -21.25 22.41
N ASP A 136 10.68 -22.22 21.49
CA ASP A 136 11.88 -22.41 20.67
C ASP A 136 11.54 -22.34 19.18
N TYR A 137 11.58 -21.13 18.62
CA TYR A 137 11.47 -20.89 17.19
C TYR A 137 12.29 -19.66 16.79
N ASN A 138 12.67 -19.56 15.53
CA ASN A 138 13.35 -18.40 15.01
C ASN A 138 12.36 -17.33 14.54
N VAL A 139 12.80 -16.07 14.56
CA VAL A 139 12.03 -14.94 14.05
C VAL A 139 12.84 -14.23 12.99
N VAL A 140 12.25 -14.08 11.82
CA VAL A 140 12.87 -13.48 10.63
C VAL A 140 11.98 -12.34 10.13
N ALA A 141 12.54 -11.14 9.95
CA ALA A 141 11.90 -10.03 9.25
C ALA A 141 12.54 -9.86 7.87
N LEU A 142 11.76 -9.86 6.81
CA LEU A 142 12.23 -9.56 5.45
C LEU A 142 11.74 -8.17 5.05
N ILE A 143 12.64 -7.19 5.06
CA ILE A 143 12.36 -5.79 4.75
C ILE A 143 13.11 -5.32 3.50
N GLY A 144 12.42 -4.58 2.63
CA GLY A 144 13.04 -3.92 1.48
C GLY A 144 13.73 -2.61 1.85
N ASP A 145 14.73 -2.23 1.06
CA ASP A 145 15.47 -0.96 1.24
C ASP A 145 14.56 0.27 1.11
N GLY A 146 13.51 0.23 0.28
CA GLY A 146 12.48 1.26 0.21
C GLY A 146 11.68 1.39 1.50
N ALA A 147 11.28 0.27 2.10
CA ALA A 147 10.53 0.27 3.36
C ALA A 147 11.37 0.75 4.56
N CYS A 148 12.69 0.63 4.48
CA CYS A 148 13.61 1.22 5.46
C CYS A 148 13.66 2.75 5.43
N THR A 149 12.97 3.43 4.54
CA THR A 149 12.85 4.91 4.55
C THR A 149 11.77 5.42 5.50
N GLY A 150 10.83 4.59 5.92
CA GLY A 150 9.76 4.94 6.85
C GLY A 150 10.21 5.07 8.30
N GLY A 151 9.62 5.98 9.06
CA GLY A 151 9.96 6.27 10.46
C GLY A 151 9.82 5.04 11.36
N MET A 152 8.72 4.29 11.24
CA MET A 152 8.46 3.09 12.04
C MET A 152 9.54 2.01 11.90
N ALA A 153 10.16 1.87 10.72
CA ALA A 153 11.29 0.96 10.54
C ALA A 153 12.48 1.34 11.45
N TYR A 154 12.74 2.65 11.59
CA TYR A 154 13.79 3.14 12.51
C TYR A 154 13.44 2.94 13.98
N GLU A 155 12.19 3.14 14.35
CA GLU A 155 11.71 2.88 15.71
C GLU A 155 11.91 1.40 16.06
N GLY A 156 11.48 0.50 15.16
CA GLY A 156 11.69 -0.94 15.31
C GLY A 156 13.16 -1.35 15.37
N LEU A 157 14.00 -0.80 14.49
CA LEU A 157 15.44 -1.06 14.47
C LEU A 157 16.13 -0.52 15.75
N ASN A 158 15.76 0.66 16.22
CA ASN A 158 16.34 1.26 17.42
C ASN A 158 16.07 0.39 18.65
N ASP A 159 14.86 -0.11 18.83
CA ASP A 159 14.50 -0.98 19.94
C ASP A 159 15.11 -2.40 19.77
N ALA A 160 15.06 -2.98 18.57
CA ALA A 160 15.63 -4.29 18.29
C ALA A 160 17.15 -4.36 18.57
N ALA A 161 17.88 -3.29 18.24
CA ALA A 161 19.33 -3.22 18.38
C ALA A 161 19.81 -3.39 19.82
N VAL A 162 19.03 -2.97 20.80
CA VAL A 162 19.35 -3.02 22.24
C VAL A 162 18.58 -4.08 23.00
N SER A 163 17.61 -4.75 22.35
CA SER A 163 16.72 -5.71 22.99
C SER A 163 17.44 -6.97 23.50
N GLY A 164 18.55 -7.36 22.86
CA GLY A 164 19.21 -8.65 23.09
C GLY A 164 18.43 -9.86 22.57
N GLU A 165 17.26 -9.68 21.96
CA GLU A 165 16.44 -10.76 21.41
C GLU A 165 17.07 -11.36 20.15
N PRO A 166 17.32 -12.68 20.09
CA PRO A 166 17.76 -13.33 18.87
C PRO A 166 16.70 -13.22 17.76
N MET A 167 17.02 -12.47 16.72
CA MET A 167 16.19 -12.34 15.51
C MET A 167 17.04 -12.02 14.30
N VAL A 168 16.56 -12.36 13.12
CA VAL A 168 17.24 -12.11 11.85
C VAL A 168 16.44 -11.09 11.04
N ILE A 169 17.05 -9.96 10.72
CA ILE A 169 16.47 -8.94 9.83
C ILE A 169 17.17 -9.07 8.48
N ILE A 170 16.46 -9.50 7.46
CA ILE A 170 16.96 -9.60 6.09
C ILE A 170 16.61 -8.31 5.37
N LEU A 171 17.63 -7.49 5.10
CA LEU A 171 17.51 -6.28 4.30
C LEU A 171 17.70 -6.66 2.83
N ASN A 172 16.62 -6.66 2.06
CA ASN A 172 16.63 -6.87 0.62
C ASN A 172 16.84 -5.53 -0.11
N ASP A 173 18.05 -5.30 -0.58
CA ASP A 173 18.47 -4.07 -1.24
C ASP A 173 18.50 -4.26 -2.77
N ASN A 174 17.56 -3.63 -3.46
CA ASN A 174 17.47 -3.63 -4.92
C ASN A 174 17.45 -2.22 -5.53
N GLU A 175 17.72 -1.18 -4.74
CA GLU A 175 17.72 0.25 -5.11
C GLU A 175 16.33 0.82 -5.46
N MET A 176 15.27 0.04 -5.28
CA MET A 176 13.95 0.41 -5.78
C MET A 176 12.84 0.09 -4.78
N SER A 177 11.92 1.05 -4.63
CA SER A 177 10.56 0.81 -4.17
C SER A 177 9.64 0.56 -5.39
N ILE A 178 8.66 1.39 -5.66
CA ILE A 178 7.98 1.42 -6.97
C ILE A 178 8.95 2.02 -8.01
N GLY A 179 9.54 3.18 -7.71
CA GLY A 179 10.63 3.82 -8.46
C GLY A 179 11.98 3.64 -7.78
N ARG A 180 12.99 4.43 -8.19
CA ARG A 180 14.29 4.47 -7.50
C ARG A 180 14.14 5.07 -6.12
N ASN A 181 14.77 4.46 -5.13
CA ASN A 181 14.75 4.96 -3.76
C ASN A 181 15.45 6.31 -3.63
N VAL A 182 14.89 7.17 -2.80
CA VAL A 182 15.38 8.52 -2.51
C VAL A 182 15.96 8.61 -1.10
N GLY A 183 16.68 9.70 -0.81
CA GLY A 183 17.14 10.05 0.52
C GLY A 183 18.52 9.54 0.93
N GLY A 184 18.91 9.87 2.17
CA GLY A 184 20.23 9.62 2.72
C GLY A 184 20.55 8.14 2.95
N VAL A 185 19.55 7.36 3.32
CA VAL A 185 19.68 5.91 3.58
C VAL A 185 19.99 5.16 2.30
N SER A 186 19.23 5.41 1.24
CA SER A 186 19.50 4.82 -0.08
C SER A 186 20.91 5.14 -0.56
N ARG A 187 21.35 6.40 -0.36
CA ARG A 187 22.73 6.81 -0.67
C ARG A 187 23.78 6.09 0.19
N HIS A 188 23.49 5.85 1.47
CA HIS A 188 24.38 5.11 2.37
C HIS A 188 24.52 3.64 1.93
N LEU A 189 23.40 2.96 1.63
CA LEU A 189 23.39 1.58 1.15
C LEU A 189 24.16 1.44 -0.19
N SER A 190 23.95 2.39 -1.11
CA SER A 190 24.69 2.44 -2.38
C SER A 190 26.21 2.54 -2.17
N ARG A 191 26.67 3.34 -1.20
CA ARG A 191 28.11 3.42 -0.86
C ARG A 191 28.64 2.12 -0.26
N LEU A 192 27.85 1.42 0.56
CA LEU A 192 28.26 0.12 1.12
C LEU A 192 28.49 -0.91 -0.01
N ARG A 193 27.62 -0.95 -1.01
CA ARG A 193 27.77 -1.85 -2.17
C ARG A 193 29.00 -1.53 -3.03
N SER A 194 29.24 -0.26 -3.28
CA SER A 194 30.31 0.21 -4.19
C SER A 194 31.72 0.26 -3.56
N SER A 195 31.82 0.03 -2.23
CA SER A 195 33.10 0.10 -1.52
C SER A 195 34.02 -1.07 -1.91
N GLY A 196 34.99 -0.79 -2.80
CA GLY A 196 35.98 -1.78 -3.26
C GLY A 196 36.87 -2.34 -2.13
N HIS A 197 37.07 -1.61 -1.04
CA HIS A 197 37.76 -2.07 0.16
C HIS A 197 36.94 -3.12 0.92
N TYR A 198 35.64 -2.93 1.02
CA TYR A 198 34.72 -3.90 1.61
C TYR A 198 34.69 -5.22 0.82
N LEU A 199 34.63 -5.16 -0.50
CA LEU A 199 34.65 -6.34 -1.36
C LEU A 199 35.99 -7.09 -1.33
N LYS A 200 37.12 -6.39 -1.19
CA LYS A 200 38.46 -6.99 -1.02
C LYS A 200 38.63 -7.64 0.34
N ALA A 201 38.21 -6.97 1.41
CA ALA A 201 38.24 -7.52 2.78
C ALA A 201 37.36 -8.78 2.90
N LYS A 202 36.21 -8.82 2.20
CA LYS A 202 35.31 -9.96 2.15
C LYS A 202 35.91 -11.17 1.41
N ARG A 203 36.61 -10.97 0.28
CA ARG A 203 37.30 -12.04 -0.44
C ARG A 203 38.43 -12.62 0.41
N TRP A 204 39.27 -11.79 1.00
CA TRP A 204 40.33 -12.19 1.93
C TRP A 204 39.80 -12.96 3.14
N TYR A 205 38.70 -12.52 3.76
CA TYR A 205 38.02 -13.20 4.87
C TYR A 205 37.49 -14.59 4.46
N ARG A 206 36.85 -14.72 3.28
CA ARG A 206 36.34 -15.98 2.74
C ARG A 206 37.45 -16.99 2.48
N GLU A 207 38.62 -16.53 2.03
CA GLU A 207 39.80 -17.40 1.79
C GLU A 207 40.41 -17.91 3.10
N ILE A 208 40.48 -17.08 4.14
CA ILE A 208 41.02 -17.49 5.45
C ILE A 208 40.09 -18.50 6.12
N MET A 209 38.76 -18.30 6.06
CA MET A 209 37.78 -19.18 6.69
C MET A 209 37.69 -20.55 6.03
N LYS A 210 38.01 -20.67 4.73
CA LYS A 210 38.01 -21.95 4.02
C LYS A 210 39.25 -22.82 4.36
N LYS A 211 40.30 -22.26 4.88
CA LYS A 211 41.63 -22.95 4.98
C LYS A 211 41.94 -23.63 6.32
N THR A 212 41.22 -23.44 7.42
CA THR A 212 41.59 -24.07 8.72
C THR A 212 40.42 -24.45 9.64
N ALA A 213 40.41 -25.70 10.11
CA ALA A 213 39.52 -26.18 11.18
C ALA A 213 39.81 -25.48 12.53
N ALA A 214 41.05 -25.05 12.77
CA ALA A 214 41.47 -24.27 13.94
C ALA A 214 40.93 -22.81 13.93
N GLY A 215 40.59 -22.26 12.77
CA GLY A 215 40.00 -20.91 12.64
C GLY A 215 38.63 -20.77 13.32
N ARG A 216 37.86 -21.84 13.42
CA ARG A 216 36.53 -21.83 14.06
C ARG A 216 36.55 -21.71 15.58
N ALA A 217 37.58 -22.26 16.25
CA ALA A 217 37.74 -22.14 17.69
C ALA A 217 38.37 -20.78 18.08
N ALA A 218 39.36 -20.31 17.32
CA ALA A 218 39.98 -19.00 17.51
C ALA A 218 38.99 -17.83 17.23
N TYR A 219 38.01 -18.04 16.37
CA TYR A 219 36.99 -17.02 16.03
C TYR A 219 36.16 -16.58 17.24
N ARG A 220 35.79 -17.50 18.15
CA ARG A 220 35.01 -17.18 19.35
C ARG A 220 35.77 -16.34 20.38
N VAL A 221 37.06 -16.53 20.53
CA VAL A 221 37.89 -15.83 21.51
C VAL A 221 38.38 -14.48 20.98
N THR A 222 38.69 -14.38 19.68
CA THR A 222 39.24 -13.15 19.10
C THR A 222 38.16 -12.17 18.61
N ARG A 223 36.88 -12.53 18.67
CA ARG A 223 35.75 -11.74 18.14
C ARG A 223 35.70 -10.32 18.74
N ARG A 224 35.87 -10.17 20.07
CA ARG A 224 35.83 -8.84 20.70
C ARG A 224 37.03 -7.96 20.31
N LEU A 225 38.20 -8.53 20.18
CA LEU A 225 39.41 -7.81 19.77
C LEU A 225 39.38 -7.47 18.26
N LYS A 226 38.87 -8.39 17.43
CA LYS A 226 38.74 -8.24 16.00
C LYS A 226 37.69 -7.20 15.61
N ASN A 227 36.57 -7.15 16.33
CA ASN A 227 35.54 -6.11 16.12
C ASN A 227 36.06 -4.71 16.47
N ARG A 228 36.94 -4.57 17.49
CA ARG A 228 37.64 -3.31 17.77
C ARG A 228 38.61 -2.93 16.64
N LEU A 229 39.39 -3.88 16.13
CA LEU A 229 40.33 -3.63 15.02
C LEU A 229 39.60 -3.33 13.70
N LYS A 230 38.47 -4.03 13.42
CA LYS A 230 37.61 -3.81 12.24
C LYS A 230 36.98 -2.40 12.26
N ARG A 231 36.54 -1.92 13.42
CA ARG A 231 36.03 -0.53 13.60
C ARG A 231 37.08 0.56 13.30
N PHE A 232 38.38 0.25 13.44
CA PHE A 232 39.46 1.18 13.11
C PHE A 232 39.84 1.21 11.63
N LEU A 233 39.53 0.13 10.90
CA LEU A 233 40.01 -0.06 9.51
C LEU A 233 38.91 0.04 8.43
N LEU A 234 37.64 -0.06 8.81
CA LEU A 234 36.51 0.00 7.89
C LEU A 234 35.42 0.92 8.45
N PRO A 235 34.78 1.77 7.62
CA PRO A 235 33.61 2.53 8.07
C PRO A 235 32.53 1.55 8.53
N ALA A 236 32.10 1.68 9.80
CA ALA A 236 31.02 0.90 10.34
C ALA A 236 29.70 1.24 9.58
N SER A 237 28.90 0.22 9.29
CA SER A 237 27.56 0.45 8.75
C SER A 237 26.67 1.13 9.80
N LEU A 238 25.60 1.78 9.35
CA LEU A 238 24.56 2.33 10.25
C LEU A 238 24.11 1.28 11.27
N PHE A 239 23.87 0.05 10.83
CA PHE A 239 23.39 -1.04 11.67
C PHE A 239 24.42 -1.48 12.73
N GLU A 240 25.71 -1.53 12.38
CA GLU A 240 26.78 -1.83 13.36
C GLU A 240 26.88 -0.74 14.42
N ASN A 241 26.69 0.53 14.03
CA ASN A 241 26.68 1.65 14.97
C ASN A 241 25.46 1.63 15.92
N MET A 242 24.33 1.10 15.46
CA MET A 242 23.14 0.89 16.30
C MET A 242 23.31 -0.29 17.28
N GLY A 243 24.22 -1.24 17.01
CA GLY A 243 24.46 -2.39 17.90
C GLY A 243 24.19 -3.76 17.28
N PHE A 244 23.71 -3.83 16.04
CA PHE A 244 23.47 -5.10 15.35
C PHE A 244 24.77 -5.81 14.96
N THR A 245 24.70 -7.15 14.93
CA THR A 245 25.65 -7.91 14.13
C THR A 245 25.23 -7.79 12.65
N TYR A 246 26.11 -7.18 11.83
CA TYR A 246 25.85 -6.95 10.42
C TYR A 246 26.60 -7.95 9.54
N LEU A 247 25.86 -8.67 8.68
CA LEU A 247 26.35 -9.65 7.73
C LEU A 247 25.99 -9.23 6.30
N GLY A 248 26.99 -9.04 5.47
CA GLY A 248 26.75 -8.61 4.09
C GLY A 248 27.61 -7.40 3.66
N PRO A 249 27.28 -6.74 2.54
CA PRO A 249 26.31 -7.16 1.53
C PRO A 249 26.71 -8.45 0.82
N VAL A 250 25.73 -9.28 0.45
CA VAL A 250 25.90 -10.51 -0.31
C VAL A 250 25.07 -10.49 -1.58
N ASP A 251 25.49 -11.25 -2.58
CA ASP A 251 24.73 -11.44 -3.81
C ASP A 251 23.47 -12.27 -3.53
N GLY A 252 22.31 -11.67 -3.77
CA GLY A 252 20.99 -12.30 -3.56
C GLY A 252 20.62 -13.37 -4.58
N HIS A 253 21.47 -13.58 -5.60
CA HIS A 253 21.33 -14.62 -6.61
C HIS A 253 22.36 -15.76 -6.45
N ASP A 254 23.26 -15.68 -5.44
CA ASP A 254 24.18 -16.76 -5.05
C ASP A 254 23.50 -17.66 -4.00
N LEU A 255 22.67 -18.62 -4.46
CA LEU A 255 21.87 -19.46 -3.58
C LEU A 255 22.70 -20.26 -2.54
N PRO A 256 23.82 -20.92 -2.87
CA PRO A 256 24.65 -21.60 -1.87
C PRO A 256 25.25 -20.62 -0.84
N GLY A 257 25.66 -19.42 -1.32
CA GLY A 257 26.16 -18.35 -0.45
C GLY A 257 25.10 -17.84 0.52
N LEU A 258 23.85 -17.67 0.07
CA LEU A 258 22.72 -17.26 0.89
C LEU A 258 22.38 -18.31 1.96
N ILE A 259 22.26 -19.58 1.61
CA ILE A 259 21.99 -20.69 2.55
C ILE A 259 23.06 -20.72 3.64
N SER A 260 24.33 -20.66 3.28
CA SER A 260 25.45 -20.64 4.24
C SER A 260 25.39 -19.44 5.20
N LEU A 261 25.06 -18.26 4.67
CA LEU A 261 25.00 -17.03 5.45
C LEU A 261 23.79 -17.02 6.40
N LEU A 262 22.61 -17.43 5.90
CA LEU A 262 21.38 -17.51 6.72
C LEU A 262 21.51 -18.58 7.82
N THR A 263 22.14 -19.72 7.51
CA THR A 263 22.47 -20.74 8.53
C THR A 263 23.39 -20.16 9.62
N THR A 264 24.35 -19.33 9.23
CA THR A 264 25.22 -18.65 10.20
C THR A 264 24.43 -17.63 11.03
N ALA A 265 23.55 -16.85 10.41
CA ALA A 265 22.71 -15.88 11.10
C ALA A 265 21.74 -16.54 12.08
N LYS A 266 21.10 -17.65 11.69
CA LYS A 266 20.21 -18.46 12.53
C LYS A 266 20.87 -18.94 13.81
N GLY A 267 22.18 -19.26 13.75
CA GLY A 267 22.95 -19.74 14.91
C GLY A 267 23.44 -18.65 15.86
N LEU A 268 23.14 -17.38 15.63
CA LEU A 268 23.57 -16.27 16.49
C LEU A 268 22.49 -15.94 17.53
N ALA A 269 22.91 -15.85 18.81
CA ALA A 269 22.02 -15.54 19.92
C ALA A 269 21.94 -14.02 20.19
N GLU A 270 21.77 -13.23 19.12
CA GLU A 270 21.70 -11.76 19.16
C GLU A 270 20.99 -11.22 17.91
N PRO A 271 20.52 -9.96 17.91
CA PRO A 271 19.91 -9.36 16.72
C PRO A 271 20.91 -9.24 15.56
N VAL A 272 20.52 -9.74 14.39
CA VAL A 272 21.38 -9.79 13.20
C VAL A 272 20.70 -9.09 12.03
N VAL A 273 21.45 -8.24 11.32
CA VAL A 273 21.05 -7.70 10.01
C VAL A 273 21.83 -8.42 8.91
N VAL A 274 21.11 -9.10 8.02
CA VAL A 274 21.65 -9.73 6.81
C VAL A 274 21.33 -8.85 5.61
N HIS A 275 22.34 -8.20 5.05
CA HIS A 275 22.17 -7.33 3.88
C HIS A 275 22.36 -8.12 2.59
N VAL A 276 21.29 -8.25 1.81
CA VAL A 276 21.23 -9.01 0.56
C VAL A 276 20.98 -8.05 -0.61
N VAL A 277 21.78 -8.11 -1.64
CA VAL A 277 21.62 -7.29 -2.85
C VAL A 277 20.98 -8.13 -3.94
N THR A 278 19.80 -7.71 -4.40
CA THR A 278 19.03 -8.40 -5.44
C THR A 278 18.84 -7.52 -6.67
N LYS A 279 18.42 -8.14 -7.78
CA LYS A 279 18.04 -7.44 -9.02
C LYS A 279 16.54 -7.60 -9.25
N LYS A 280 15.79 -6.51 -9.14
CA LYS A 280 14.35 -6.51 -9.39
C LYS A 280 14.03 -6.94 -10.82
N GLY A 281 13.09 -7.87 -11.00
CA GLY A 281 12.74 -8.42 -12.32
C GLY A 281 13.69 -9.48 -12.88
N CYS A 282 14.64 -9.98 -12.10
CA CYS A 282 15.70 -10.92 -12.51
C CYS A 282 15.15 -12.12 -13.28
N GLY A 283 15.74 -12.38 -14.48
CA GLY A 283 15.39 -13.50 -15.36
C GLY A 283 14.21 -13.25 -16.30
N TYR A 284 13.64 -12.02 -16.31
CA TYR A 284 12.64 -11.62 -17.31
C TYR A 284 13.01 -10.25 -17.89
N ARG A 285 13.49 -10.23 -19.13
CA ARG A 285 14.08 -9.04 -19.78
C ARG A 285 13.23 -7.79 -19.63
N PHE A 286 11.93 -7.87 -19.89
CA PHE A 286 11.05 -6.69 -19.83
C PHE A 286 10.90 -6.13 -18.40
N ALA A 287 10.93 -7.00 -17.38
CA ALA A 287 10.88 -6.58 -15.99
C ALA A 287 12.22 -6.05 -15.49
N GLU A 288 13.34 -6.48 -16.07
CA GLU A 288 14.68 -5.93 -15.80
C GLU A 288 14.87 -4.55 -16.42
N GLU A 289 14.33 -4.33 -17.64
CA GLU A 289 14.40 -3.04 -18.36
C GLU A 289 13.47 -1.98 -17.73
N ASP A 290 12.27 -2.36 -17.26
CA ASP A 290 11.30 -1.46 -16.62
C ASP A 290 10.68 -2.10 -15.37
N PRO A 291 11.44 -2.20 -14.27
CA PRO A 291 10.95 -2.81 -13.03
C PRO A 291 9.75 -2.08 -12.40
N ALA A 292 9.62 -0.78 -12.67
CA ALA A 292 8.51 0.02 -12.16
C ALA A 292 7.17 -0.38 -12.78
N LYS A 293 7.16 -0.63 -14.10
CA LYS A 293 5.98 -1.13 -14.83
C LYS A 293 5.52 -2.49 -14.32
N PHE A 294 6.46 -3.37 -13.98
CA PHE A 294 6.20 -4.73 -13.50
C PHE A 294 6.18 -4.85 -11.98
N HIS A 295 6.22 -3.72 -11.25
CA HIS A 295 6.03 -3.73 -9.80
C HIS A 295 4.60 -4.18 -9.45
N GLY A 296 3.58 -3.57 -10.09
CA GLY A 296 2.19 -4.01 -10.04
C GLY A 296 1.60 -3.90 -11.44
N ILE A 297 1.44 -5.02 -12.14
CA ILE A 297 0.99 -5.07 -13.54
C ILE A 297 -0.32 -5.85 -13.64
N GLY A 298 -1.26 -5.37 -14.46
CA GLY A 298 -2.42 -6.17 -14.89
C GLY A 298 -2.01 -7.26 -15.88
N ALA A 299 -2.96 -8.01 -16.39
CA ALA A 299 -2.70 -9.04 -17.40
C ALA A 299 -1.91 -8.48 -18.60
N PHE A 300 -0.91 -9.24 -19.06
CA PHE A 300 0.02 -8.82 -20.11
C PHE A 300 0.44 -10.00 -20.99
N ASP A 301 0.94 -9.70 -22.17
CA ASP A 301 1.55 -10.69 -23.07
C ASP A 301 3.01 -10.96 -22.64
N PRO A 302 3.35 -12.18 -22.22
CA PRO A 302 4.71 -12.50 -21.75
C PRO A 302 5.78 -12.43 -22.85
N GLU A 303 5.43 -12.58 -24.13
CA GLU A 303 6.36 -12.51 -25.26
C GLU A 303 6.79 -11.07 -25.57
N THR A 304 5.91 -10.09 -25.34
CA THR A 304 6.13 -8.67 -25.68
C THR A 304 6.20 -7.75 -24.48
N GLY A 305 5.80 -8.21 -23.29
CA GLY A 305 5.70 -7.41 -22.08
C GLY A 305 4.61 -6.33 -22.13
N LYS A 306 3.69 -6.35 -23.11
CA LYS A 306 2.64 -5.35 -23.29
C LYS A 306 1.40 -5.70 -22.48
N LYS A 307 0.81 -4.70 -21.80
CA LYS A 307 -0.49 -4.86 -21.11
C LYS A 307 -1.58 -5.21 -22.12
N LEU A 308 -2.48 -6.13 -21.74
CA LEU A 308 -3.63 -6.52 -22.57
C LEU A 308 -4.79 -5.53 -22.44
N ALA A 309 -4.94 -4.88 -21.28
CA ALA A 309 -5.98 -3.89 -21.07
C ALA A 309 -5.73 -2.62 -21.91
N LYS A 310 -6.80 -2.06 -22.47
CA LYS A 310 -6.78 -0.76 -23.15
C LYS A 310 -6.47 0.34 -22.14
N LYS A 311 -5.69 1.33 -22.56
CA LYS A 311 -5.45 2.53 -21.75
C LYS A 311 -6.74 3.34 -21.69
N ILE A 312 -7.20 3.64 -20.49
CA ILE A 312 -8.26 4.61 -20.20
C ILE A 312 -7.64 5.79 -19.47
N THR A 313 -8.21 6.98 -19.60
CA THR A 313 -7.87 8.12 -18.76
C THR A 313 -8.36 7.85 -17.34
N SER A 314 -7.47 7.86 -16.38
CA SER A 314 -7.80 7.63 -14.97
C SER A 314 -7.95 8.95 -14.21
N TYR A 315 -8.57 8.87 -13.02
CA TYR A 315 -8.58 10.01 -12.09
C TYR A 315 -7.17 10.48 -11.71
N SER A 316 -6.20 9.56 -11.57
CA SER A 316 -4.81 9.93 -11.32
C SER A 316 -4.16 10.65 -12.53
N ASP A 317 -4.49 10.25 -13.78
CA ASP A 317 -4.03 10.98 -14.97
C ASP A 317 -4.63 12.40 -15.02
N SER A 318 -5.96 12.54 -14.78
CA SER A 318 -6.67 13.83 -14.72
C SER A 318 -6.14 14.74 -13.61
N PHE A 319 -5.89 14.19 -12.42
CA PHE A 319 -5.25 14.89 -11.31
C PHE A 319 -3.88 15.44 -11.72
N GLY A 320 -3.02 14.60 -12.31
CA GLY A 320 -1.70 15.02 -12.76
C GLY A 320 -1.75 16.15 -13.80
N GLU A 321 -2.74 16.14 -14.72
CA GLU A 321 -2.99 17.23 -15.67
C GLU A 321 -3.42 18.52 -14.95
N ALA A 322 -4.39 18.44 -14.04
CA ALA A 322 -4.88 19.61 -13.29
C ALA A 322 -3.77 20.27 -12.46
N VAL A 323 -2.93 19.51 -11.77
CA VAL A 323 -1.80 20.05 -11.00
C VAL A 323 -0.75 20.68 -11.92
N MET A 324 -0.55 20.15 -13.13
CA MET A 324 0.30 20.79 -14.14
C MET A 324 -0.26 22.14 -14.61
N GLU A 325 -1.56 22.21 -14.88
CA GLU A 325 -2.24 23.47 -15.28
C GLU A 325 -2.14 24.54 -14.17
N LEU A 326 -2.34 24.13 -12.91
CA LEU A 326 -2.18 25.01 -11.75
C LEU A 326 -0.74 25.51 -11.60
N ALA A 327 0.25 24.63 -11.73
CA ALA A 327 1.66 24.98 -11.59
C ALA A 327 2.20 25.90 -12.70
N GLN A 328 1.55 25.91 -13.86
CA GLN A 328 1.85 26.86 -14.94
C GLN A 328 1.39 28.29 -14.61
N LYS A 329 0.32 28.42 -13.81
CA LYS A 329 -0.28 29.70 -13.45
C LYS A 329 0.28 30.28 -12.15
N ASP A 330 0.65 29.42 -11.20
CA ASP A 330 1.08 29.81 -9.85
C ASP A 330 2.36 29.08 -9.42
N ASP A 331 3.42 29.84 -9.22
CA ASP A 331 4.74 29.31 -8.80
C ASP A 331 4.74 28.79 -7.35
N ARG A 332 3.71 29.08 -6.56
CA ARG A 332 3.55 28.56 -5.20
C ARG A 332 3.12 27.08 -5.18
N ILE A 333 2.53 26.58 -6.27
CA ILE A 333 2.09 25.17 -6.37
C ILE A 333 3.32 24.26 -6.35
N CYS A 334 3.35 23.34 -5.41
CA CYS A 334 4.33 22.26 -5.34
C CYS A 334 3.64 20.92 -5.06
N ALA A 335 4.23 19.84 -5.53
CA ALA A 335 3.66 18.51 -5.41
C ALA A 335 4.53 17.61 -4.51
N ILE A 336 3.89 16.86 -3.62
CA ILE A 336 4.52 15.94 -2.68
C ILE A 336 3.91 14.56 -2.87
N THR A 337 4.72 13.50 -2.82
CA THR A 337 4.24 12.12 -2.77
C THR A 337 5.18 11.24 -1.97
N ALA A 338 4.68 10.09 -1.50
CA ALA A 338 5.43 9.13 -0.73
C ALA A 338 5.74 7.87 -1.58
N ALA A 339 6.80 7.92 -2.40
CA ALA A 339 7.25 6.87 -3.31
C ALA A 339 6.24 6.47 -4.41
N MET A 340 5.24 7.30 -4.70
CA MET A 340 4.14 6.99 -5.62
C MET A 340 4.02 7.93 -6.85
N PRO A 341 5.09 8.51 -7.43
CA PRO A 341 4.94 9.53 -8.47
C PRO A 341 4.22 9.01 -9.72
N GLY A 342 4.42 7.74 -10.08
CA GLY A 342 3.73 7.12 -11.22
C GLY A 342 2.28 6.75 -10.92
N GLY A 343 2.02 6.27 -9.72
CA GLY A 343 0.69 5.85 -9.30
C GLY A 343 -0.29 6.99 -9.08
N THR A 344 0.22 8.17 -8.72
CA THR A 344 -0.56 9.40 -8.50
C THR A 344 -0.57 10.36 -9.69
N GLY A 345 -0.05 9.95 -10.87
CA GLY A 345 -0.06 10.80 -12.07
C GLY A 345 0.99 11.91 -12.11
N LEU A 346 1.89 12.01 -11.13
CA LEU A 346 2.84 13.12 -10.98
C LEU A 346 4.15 12.99 -11.78
N LEU A 347 4.34 11.97 -12.61
CA LEU A 347 5.58 11.77 -13.38
C LEU A 347 5.90 12.95 -14.34
N LYS A 348 4.89 13.58 -14.91
CA LYS A 348 5.08 14.76 -15.78
C LYS A 348 5.50 15.96 -14.95
N PHE A 349 4.83 16.20 -13.82
CA PHE A 349 5.19 17.28 -12.89
C PHE A 349 6.63 17.13 -12.38
N MET A 350 7.04 15.93 -11.97
CA MET A 350 8.40 15.63 -11.53
C MET A 350 9.47 16.03 -12.58
N ARG A 351 9.19 15.83 -13.88
CA ARG A 351 10.13 16.13 -14.95
C ARG A 351 10.19 17.63 -15.28
N GLU A 352 9.03 18.30 -15.29
CA GLU A 352 8.92 19.71 -15.71
C GLU A 352 9.21 20.68 -14.57
N TYR A 353 8.86 20.31 -13.32
CA TYR A 353 9.05 21.13 -12.12
C TYR A 353 9.88 20.44 -11.03
N PRO A 354 11.11 19.97 -11.32
CA PRO A 354 11.89 19.15 -10.36
C PRO A 354 12.23 19.88 -9.05
N LYS A 355 12.22 21.23 -9.03
CA LYS A 355 12.46 22.02 -7.82
C LYS A 355 11.21 22.22 -6.95
N ARG A 356 10.02 21.95 -7.50
CA ARG A 356 8.72 22.03 -6.82
C ARG A 356 8.09 20.66 -6.61
N PHE A 357 8.85 19.58 -6.88
CA PHE A 357 8.43 18.20 -6.69
C PHE A 357 9.24 17.53 -5.58
N PHE A 358 8.56 16.90 -4.64
CA PHE A 358 9.16 16.23 -3.49
C PHE A 358 8.64 14.79 -3.39
N ASP A 359 9.50 13.82 -3.72
CA ASP A 359 9.30 12.43 -3.37
C ASP A 359 10.06 12.16 -2.07
N VAL A 360 9.35 11.85 -1.00
CA VAL A 360 9.92 11.66 0.34
C VAL A 360 10.30 10.22 0.65
N GLY A 361 10.13 9.30 -0.29
CA GLY A 361 10.21 7.86 -0.03
C GLY A 361 8.91 7.37 0.64
N ILE A 362 8.93 6.16 1.21
CA ILE A 362 7.75 5.61 1.90
C ILE A 362 7.69 6.22 3.31
N ALA A 363 7.21 7.45 3.40
CA ALA A 363 7.21 8.26 4.63
C ALA A 363 6.06 9.28 4.59
N GLU A 364 4.83 8.79 4.71
CA GLU A 364 3.60 9.56 4.58
C GLU A 364 3.51 10.66 5.67
N GLU A 365 3.88 10.34 6.90
CA GLU A 365 3.90 11.27 8.03
C GLU A 365 4.83 12.47 7.75
N HIS A 366 6.02 12.18 7.20
CA HIS A 366 6.98 13.23 6.79
C HIS A 366 6.42 14.07 5.64
N ALA A 367 5.74 13.45 4.67
CA ALA A 367 5.11 14.16 3.55
C ALA A 367 4.14 15.23 4.06
N ILE A 368 3.29 14.85 5.01
CA ILE A 368 2.24 15.73 5.54
C ILE A 368 2.83 16.83 6.43
N SER A 369 3.75 16.52 7.35
CA SER A 369 4.42 17.55 8.16
C SER A 369 5.20 18.55 7.29
N MET A 370 5.88 18.06 6.24
CA MET A 370 6.58 18.92 5.28
C MET A 370 5.60 19.81 4.49
N ALA A 371 4.42 19.28 4.10
CA ALA A 371 3.38 20.08 3.46
C ALA A 371 2.93 21.23 4.37
N GLY A 372 2.69 20.96 5.66
CA GLY A 372 2.40 22.00 6.65
C GLY A 372 3.49 23.07 6.72
N GLY A 373 4.76 22.66 6.76
CA GLY A 373 5.91 23.58 6.75
C GLY A 373 5.97 24.47 5.50
N LEU A 374 5.72 23.90 4.31
CA LEU A 374 5.68 24.62 3.04
C LEU A 374 4.52 25.63 3.00
N ALA A 375 3.32 25.19 3.42
CA ALA A 375 2.13 26.06 3.45
C ALA A 375 2.31 27.22 4.42
N LYS A 376 2.95 27.00 5.58
CA LYS A 376 3.26 28.03 6.57
C LYS A 376 4.16 29.13 6.01
N GLN A 377 4.95 28.84 4.97
CA GLN A 377 5.82 29.79 4.27
C GLN A 377 5.18 30.37 2.99
N GLY A 378 3.89 30.13 2.77
CA GLY A 378 3.13 30.70 1.67
C GLY A 378 3.13 29.90 0.36
N MET A 379 3.64 28.67 0.37
CA MET A 379 3.45 27.74 -0.74
C MET A 379 2.03 27.13 -0.70
N VAL A 380 1.60 26.54 -1.82
CA VAL A 380 0.36 25.76 -1.93
C VAL A 380 0.74 24.32 -2.25
N PRO A 381 1.03 23.51 -1.22
CA PRO A 381 1.43 22.13 -1.43
C PRO A 381 0.22 21.23 -1.74
N VAL A 382 0.41 20.37 -2.75
CA VAL A 382 -0.51 19.31 -3.14
C VAL A 382 0.13 17.98 -2.75
N ALA A 383 -0.36 17.36 -1.68
CA ALA A 383 0.14 16.07 -1.18
C ALA A 383 -0.71 14.93 -1.75
N ALA A 384 -0.13 14.17 -2.70
CA ALA A 384 -0.81 13.06 -3.37
C ALA A 384 -0.39 11.73 -2.77
N ILE A 385 -1.31 11.11 -2.02
CA ILE A 385 -1.11 9.87 -1.28
C ILE A 385 -2.35 8.98 -1.45
N TYR A 386 -2.15 7.66 -1.51
CA TYR A 386 -3.29 6.72 -1.56
C TYR A 386 -4.08 6.76 -0.25
N SER A 387 -5.39 6.70 -0.35
CA SER A 387 -6.32 6.77 0.76
C SER A 387 -5.91 5.85 1.94
N THR A 388 -5.63 4.58 1.66
CA THR A 388 -5.23 3.63 2.70
C THR A 388 -3.89 3.98 3.37
N PHE A 389 -2.93 4.58 2.63
CA PHE A 389 -1.64 4.96 3.21
C PHE A 389 -1.70 6.29 3.96
N LEU A 390 -2.62 7.18 3.59
CA LEU A 390 -2.81 8.47 4.24
C LEU A 390 -3.24 8.33 5.71
N GLN A 391 -3.88 7.22 6.10
CA GLN A 391 -4.27 6.97 7.49
C GLN A 391 -3.06 6.93 8.47
N ARG A 392 -1.83 6.67 7.98
CA ARG A 392 -0.61 6.77 8.79
C ARG A 392 -0.30 8.18 9.26
N ALA A 393 -0.70 9.17 8.47
CA ALA A 393 -0.43 10.57 8.73
C ALA A 393 -1.61 11.31 9.39
N TYR A 394 -2.55 10.59 10.00
CA TYR A 394 -3.74 11.18 10.63
C TYR A 394 -3.38 12.21 11.71
N ASP A 395 -2.41 11.90 12.58
CA ASP A 395 -1.91 12.83 13.60
C ASP A 395 -1.31 14.10 12.96
N GLN A 396 -0.48 13.95 11.92
CA GLN A 396 0.16 15.07 11.23
C GLN A 396 -0.84 15.95 10.46
N ILE A 397 -1.90 15.34 9.90
CA ILE A 397 -3.00 16.10 9.29
C ILE A 397 -3.66 16.98 10.35
N MET A 398 -3.94 16.45 11.52
CA MET A 398 -4.59 17.16 12.61
C MET A 398 -3.68 18.24 13.19
N GLN A 399 -2.46 17.87 13.62
CA GLN A 399 -1.55 18.74 14.36
C GLN A 399 -0.82 19.73 13.46
N ASP A 400 -0.24 19.27 12.33
CA ASP A 400 0.70 20.07 11.55
C ASP A 400 0.01 20.86 10.43
N ILE A 401 -1.26 20.54 10.11
CA ILE A 401 -2.06 21.24 9.09
C ILE A 401 -3.29 21.90 9.68
N ALA A 402 -4.22 21.10 10.24
CA ALA A 402 -5.56 21.60 10.58
C ALA A 402 -5.57 22.56 11.77
N MET A 403 -4.79 22.31 12.83
CA MET A 403 -4.69 23.21 14.00
C MET A 403 -4.24 24.63 13.62
N LEU A 404 -3.49 24.80 12.54
CA LEU A 404 -3.04 26.09 12.02
C LEU A 404 -3.87 26.58 10.83
N HIS A 405 -4.89 25.82 10.44
CA HIS A 405 -5.76 26.08 9.29
C HIS A 405 -4.94 26.38 8.01
N LEU A 406 -3.91 25.57 7.73
CA LEU A 406 -2.98 25.78 6.63
C LEU A 406 -3.60 25.34 5.30
N HIS A 407 -3.33 26.14 4.25
CA HIS A 407 -3.75 25.81 2.90
C HIS A 407 -2.91 24.66 2.32
N VAL A 408 -3.36 23.45 2.55
CA VAL A 408 -2.77 22.22 2.03
C VAL A 408 -3.85 21.42 1.31
N ILE A 409 -3.56 20.98 0.08
CA ILE A 409 -4.46 20.14 -0.70
C ILE A 409 -4.01 18.68 -0.55
N LEU A 410 -4.84 17.87 0.07
CA LEU A 410 -4.67 16.42 0.16
C LEU A 410 -5.35 15.77 -1.06
N ALA A 411 -4.59 15.31 -2.02
CA ALA A 411 -5.10 14.52 -3.14
C ALA A 411 -5.14 13.06 -2.72
N VAL A 412 -6.34 12.63 -2.26
CA VAL A 412 -6.59 11.30 -1.69
C VAL A 412 -6.93 10.34 -2.82
N ASP A 413 -5.90 9.76 -3.40
CA ASP A 413 -6.01 8.82 -4.53
C ASP A 413 -6.47 7.44 -4.05
N ARG A 414 -7.21 6.71 -4.86
CA ARG A 414 -7.73 5.36 -4.56
C ARG A 414 -8.69 5.31 -3.35
N ALA A 415 -9.53 6.31 -3.23
CA ALA A 415 -10.65 6.29 -2.28
C ALA A 415 -11.67 5.22 -2.69
N GLY A 416 -12.26 4.53 -1.72
CA GLY A 416 -13.19 3.43 -1.95
C GLY A 416 -12.50 2.11 -2.30
N LEU A 417 -13.20 1.26 -3.04
CA LEU A 417 -12.71 -0.06 -3.43
C LEU A 417 -11.63 0.01 -4.51
N VAL A 418 -10.47 -0.62 -4.25
CA VAL A 418 -9.37 -0.69 -5.23
C VAL A 418 -9.25 -2.03 -5.93
N GLY A 419 -9.88 -3.08 -5.39
CA GLY A 419 -10.02 -4.38 -6.04
C GLY A 419 -8.96 -5.41 -5.60
N ASP A 420 -8.08 -5.75 -6.52
CA ASP A 420 -7.23 -6.97 -6.47
C ASP A 420 -6.26 -7.05 -5.30
N ASP A 421 -5.85 -5.92 -4.71
CA ASP A 421 -4.89 -5.87 -3.60
C ASP A 421 -5.54 -6.03 -2.22
N GLY A 422 -6.87 -5.97 -2.15
CA GLY A 422 -7.67 -6.40 -1.00
C GLY A 422 -7.57 -5.54 0.24
N ALA A 423 -7.77 -6.17 1.38
CA ALA A 423 -8.05 -5.56 2.68
C ALA A 423 -7.07 -4.45 3.13
N THR A 424 -5.81 -4.55 2.77
CA THR A 424 -4.79 -3.57 3.14
C THR A 424 -4.69 -2.37 2.19
N HIS A 425 -5.40 -2.41 1.05
CA HIS A 425 -5.27 -1.39 0.00
C HIS A 425 -6.56 -0.63 -0.28
N HIS A 426 -7.73 -1.11 0.19
CA HIS A 426 -8.98 -0.39 0.03
C HIS A 426 -8.97 0.95 0.79
N GLY A 427 -9.43 2.01 0.13
CA GLY A 427 -9.56 3.36 0.70
C GLY A 427 -10.92 3.59 1.34
N VAL A 428 -11.30 2.74 2.29
CA VAL A 428 -12.67 2.68 2.83
C VAL A 428 -12.81 3.30 4.23
N PHE A 429 -11.74 3.94 4.71
CA PHE A 429 -11.70 4.60 6.03
C PHE A 429 -11.47 6.11 5.95
N ASP A 430 -11.13 6.64 4.77
CA ASP A 430 -10.69 8.04 4.60
C ASP A 430 -11.75 9.06 5.01
N VAL A 431 -13.01 8.85 4.65
CA VAL A 431 -14.11 9.72 5.07
C VAL A 431 -14.20 9.77 6.59
N GLY A 432 -14.09 8.61 7.26
CA GLY A 432 -14.19 8.49 8.71
C GLY A 432 -13.12 9.28 9.45
N PHE A 433 -11.83 9.07 9.13
CA PHE A 433 -10.76 9.76 9.86
C PHE A 433 -10.59 11.23 9.44
N LEU A 434 -10.83 11.59 8.18
CA LEU A 434 -10.75 12.98 7.75
C LEU A 434 -11.90 13.85 8.30
N ARG A 435 -13.11 13.30 8.42
CA ARG A 435 -14.25 14.03 9.02
C ARG A 435 -14.07 14.33 10.50
N GLN A 436 -13.20 13.62 11.19
CA GLN A 436 -12.88 13.90 12.60
C GLN A 436 -11.92 15.09 12.75
N VAL A 437 -11.28 15.55 11.67
CA VAL A 437 -10.33 16.66 11.70
C VAL A 437 -11.10 17.99 11.62
N PRO A 438 -11.07 18.84 12.65
CA PRO A 438 -11.77 20.12 12.64
C PRO A 438 -11.28 21.03 11.50
N GLY A 439 -12.21 21.63 10.76
CA GLY A 439 -11.90 22.54 9.67
C GLY A 439 -11.37 21.88 8.37
N MET A 440 -11.32 20.55 8.30
CA MET A 440 -10.98 19.82 7.07
C MET A 440 -12.19 19.82 6.11
N LEU A 441 -12.03 20.43 4.94
CA LEU A 441 -13.00 20.33 3.86
C LEU A 441 -12.72 19.06 3.04
N ILE A 442 -13.74 18.25 2.76
CA ILE A 442 -13.61 17.01 2.00
C ILE A 442 -14.50 17.07 0.77
N LEU A 443 -13.89 17.02 -0.40
CA LEU A 443 -14.53 17.06 -1.72
C LEU A 443 -14.54 15.66 -2.34
N ALA A 444 -15.66 15.28 -2.96
CA ALA A 444 -15.88 13.96 -3.54
C ALA A 444 -16.39 14.04 -4.98
N PRO A 445 -15.52 14.26 -5.98
CA PRO A 445 -15.91 14.33 -7.39
C PRO A 445 -16.44 12.99 -7.92
N ALA A 446 -17.41 13.06 -8.84
CA ALA A 446 -17.98 11.90 -9.53
C ALA A 446 -17.54 11.78 -11.00
N SER A 447 -16.82 12.77 -11.55
CA SER A 447 -16.29 12.76 -12.91
C SER A 447 -14.87 13.36 -12.95
N LEU A 448 -14.18 13.17 -14.08
CA LEU A 448 -12.85 13.77 -14.31
C LEU A 448 -12.95 15.30 -14.44
N THR A 449 -14.02 15.82 -15.06
CA THR A 449 -14.26 17.24 -15.18
C THR A 449 -14.45 17.87 -13.81
N GLU A 450 -15.32 17.28 -12.99
CA GLU A 450 -15.60 17.78 -11.63
C GLU A 450 -14.37 17.72 -10.72
N GLN A 451 -13.53 16.66 -10.87
CA GLN A 451 -12.26 16.59 -10.16
C GLN A 451 -11.34 17.78 -10.48
N LYS A 452 -11.22 18.15 -11.76
CA LYS A 452 -10.43 19.31 -12.18
C LYS A 452 -11.00 20.61 -11.61
N ASP A 453 -12.30 20.82 -11.70
CA ASP A 453 -12.97 22.01 -11.17
C ASP A 453 -12.76 22.16 -9.66
N MET A 454 -12.91 21.06 -8.91
CA MET A 454 -12.67 21.03 -7.45
C MET A 454 -11.21 21.32 -7.11
N LEU A 455 -10.24 20.76 -7.85
CA LEU A 455 -8.81 21.01 -7.64
C LEU A 455 -8.42 22.46 -7.96
N HIS A 456 -8.94 23.02 -9.05
CA HIS A 456 -8.72 24.43 -9.39
C HIS A 456 -9.29 25.36 -8.32
N TRP A 457 -10.54 25.13 -7.90
CA TRP A 457 -11.14 25.90 -6.83
C TRP A 457 -10.39 25.77 -5.50
N ALA A 458 -9.98 24.56 -5.14
CA ALA A 458 -9.20 24.29 -3.92
C ALA A 458 -7.86 25.02 -3.91
N ALA A 459 -7.22 25.20 -5.07
CA ALA A 459 -5.93 25.87 -5.18
C ALA A 459 -6.02 27.38 -5.33
N GLU A 460 -7.02 27.88 -6.09
CA GLU A 460 -7.11 29.27 -6.52
C GLU A 460 -8.02 30.12 -5.60
N THR A 461 -8.99 29.50 -4.92
CA THR A 461 -10.06 30.21 -4.19
C THR A 461 -10.09 29.90 -2.70
N TYR A 462 -9.95 28.62 -2.33
CA TYR A 462 -10.05 28.19 -0.95
C TYR A 462 -8.74 28.47 -0.18
N ASN A 463 -8.87 28.76 1.12
CA ASN A 463 -7.68 29.06 1.95
C ASN A 463 -7.77 28.31 3.28
N GLY A 464 -7.64 27.00 3.22
CA GLY A 464 -7.67 26.10 4.39
C GLY A 464 -7.29 24.68 4.00
N PRO A 465 -7.33 23.73 4.95
CA PRO A 465 -7.03 22.34 4.67
C PRO A 465 -8.18 21.70 3.87
N VAL A 466 -7.85 21.11 2.72
CA VAL A 466 -8.83 20.51 1.82
C VAL A 466 -8.35 19.15 1.31
N ALA A 467 -9.24 18.14 1.34
CA ALA A 467 -9.03 16.84 0.77
C ALA A 467 -9.92 16.66 -0.46
N VAL A 468 -9.35 16.27 -1.60
CA VAL A 468 -10.07 15.85 -2.80
C VAL A 468 -9.90 14.35 -2.93
N ARG A 469 -10.96 13.58 -2.64
CA ARG A 469 -10.94 12.12 -2.66
C ARG A 469 -11.52 11.56 -3.95
N TYR A 470 -10.79 10.70 -4.64
CA TYR A 470 -11.18 10.13 -5.92
C TYR A 470 -10.77 8.66 -6.07
N PRO A 471 -11.51 7.85 -6.86
CA PRO A 471 -11.32 6.41 -6.94
C PRO A 471 -10.13 6.02 -7.82
N ARG A 472 -9.76 4.75 -7.77
CA ARG A 472 -8.88 4.10 -8.74
C ARG A 472 -9.63 3.89 -10.06
N GLY A 473 -8.99 4.19 -11.19
CA GLY A 473 -9.54 3.92 -12.52
C GLY A 473 -10.09 5.15 -13.22
N GLY A 474 -10.95 4.94 -14.20
CA GLY A 474 -11.60 6.02 -14.97
C GLY A 474 -12.98 6.37 -14.42
N GLU A 475 -13.58 7.40 -15.03
CA GLU A 475 -14.97 7.79 -14.74
C GLU A 475 -16.00 6.79 -15.30
N GLY A 476 -17.17 6.82 -14.72
CA GLY A 476 -18.32 6.04 -15.16
C GLY A 476 -19.17 6.70 -16.23
N SER A 477 -20.51 6.63 -16.08
CA SER A 477 -21.50 7.21 -17.00
C SER A 477 -21.65 8.73 -16.83
N TYR A 478 -21.53 9.23 -15.59
CA TYR A 478 -21.58 10.65 -15.29
C TYR A 478 -20.25 11.34 -15.65
N ARG A 479 -20.30 12.40 -16.47
CA ARG A 479 -19.11 13.10 -17.01
C ARG A 479 -19.15 14.62 -16.86
N ASP A 480 -20.25 15.15 -16.34
CA ASP A 480 -20.43 16.58 -16.14
C ASP A 480 -19.85 17.01 -14.78
N SER A 481 -19.87 18.30 -14.52
CA SER A 481 -19.52 18.90 -13.24
C SER A 481 -20.74 19.62 -12.66
N ALA A 482 -21.07 19.30 -11.42
CA ALA A 482 -22.05 20.04 -10.63
C ALA A 482 -21.40 20.98 -9.61
N TRP A 483 -20.08 21.17 -9.69
CA TRP A 483 -19.33 21.97 -8.74
C TRP A 483 -19.61 23.46 -8.90
N GLN A 484 -20.44 24.00 -8.02
CA GLN A 484 -20.78 25.41 -7.95
C GLN A 484 -20.77 25.86 -6.48
N PRO A 485 -19.60 26.01 -5.86
CA PRO A 485 -19.47 26.30 -4.44
C PRO A 485 -19.97 27.70 -4.11
N GLY A 486 -20.80 27.81 -3.07
CA GLY A 486 -21.16 29.08 -2.44
C GLY A 486 -20.09 29.55 -1.44
N GLU A 487 -20.31 30.74 -0.84
CA GLU A 487 -19.38 31.32 0.14
C GLU A 487 -19.20 30.47 1.40
N ASN A 488 -20.21 29.69 1.80
CA ASN A 488 -20.25 28.92 3.06
C ASN A 488 -20.09 27.40 2.85
N VAL A 489 -19.50 26.96 1.74
CA VAL A 489 -19.42 25.54 1.38
C VAL A 489 -18.78 24.65 2.45
N GLU A 490 -17.86 25.18 3.24
CA GLU A 490 -17.18 24.47 4.35
C GLU A 490 -18.06 24.22 5.58
N THR A 491 -19.10 25.01 5.79
CA THR A 491 -20.01 24.89 6.94
C THR A 491 -21.38 24.36 6.57
N GLU A 492 -21.90 24.71 5.40
CA GLU A 492 -23.23 24.30 4.92
C GLU A 492 -23.18 23.03 4.07
N GLY A 493 -22.03 22.75 3.47
CA GLY A 493 -21.88 21.67 2.50
C GLY A 493 -22.45 22.01 1.14
N LEU A 494 -22.41 21.04 0.21
CA LEU A 494 -22.96 21.20 -1.12
C LEU A 494 -23.52 19.87 -1.62
N LEU A 495 -24.72 19.89 -2.20
CA LEU A 495 -25.31 18.74 -2.87
C LEU A 495 -25.78 19.09 -4.29
N CYS A 496 -26.03 18.05 -5.08
CA CYS A 496 -26.66 18.12 -6.38
C CYS A 496 -27.82 17.13 -6.44
N CYS A 497 -29.00 17.59 -6.86
CA CYS A 497 -30.13 16.73 -7.18
C CYS A 497 -30.04 16.29 -8.64
N HIS A 498 -29.87 14.98 -8.87
CA HIS A 498 -29.79 14.39 -10.21
C HIS A 498 -31.17 13.96 -10.76
N ARG A 499 -32.09 13.66 -9.86
CA ARG A 499 -33.45 13.19 -10.21
C ARG A 499 -34.41 13.47 -9.05
N HIS A 500 -35.64 13.87 -9.36
CA HIS A 500 -36.75 13.93 -8.40
C HIS A 500 -37.66 12.72 -8.53
N GLY A 501 -38.08 12.15 -7.41
CA GLY A 501 -39.04 11.05 -7.29
C GLY A 501 -39.76 11.09 -5.93
N GLY A 502 -40.98 10.56 -5.86
CA GLY A 502 -41.87 10.71 -4.70
C GLY A 502 -41.74 9.61 -3.66
N ASP A 503 -41.05 8.48 -3.95
CA ASP A 503 -41.16 7.30 -3.09
C ASP A 503 -40.01 7.16 -2.09
N VAL A 504 -38.78 7.44 -2.49
CA VAL A 504 -37.58 7.28 -1.68
C VAL A 504 -36.52 8.29 -2.10
N THR A 505 -35.62 8.64 -1.20
CA THR A 505 -34.44 9.45 -1.48
C THR A 505 -33.20 8.59 -1.35
N LEU A 506 -32.43 8.47 -2.42
CA LEU A 506 -31.11 7.83 -2.43
C LEU A 506 -30.05 8.92 -2.29
N VAL A 507 -29.22 8.81 -1.24
CA VAL A 507 -28.12 9.75 -0.98
C VAL A 507 -26.80 9.04 -1.19
N THR A 508 -25.87 9.69 -1.90
CA THR A 508 -24.54 9.15 -2.16
C THR A 508 -23.50 10.26 -2.39
N TYR A 509 -22.25 9.89 -2.66
CA TYR A 509 -21.17 10.80 -3.04
C TYR A 509 -20.10 10.11 -3.90
N GLY A 510 -19.32 10.90 -4.62
CA GLY A 510 -18.23 10.42 -5.46
C GLY A 510 -18.69 9.42 -6.52
N SER A 511 -17.85 8.43 -6.82
CA SER A 511 -18.08 7.42 -7.86
C SER A 511 -19.27 6.48 -7.63
N MET A 512 -19.80 6.41 -6.42
CA MET A 512 -21.02 5.62 -6.14
C MET A 512 -22.26 6.15 -6.86
N LEU A 513 -22.20 7.37 -7.40
CA LEU A 513 -23.28 7.96 -8.19
C LEU A 513 -23.73 7.03 -9.32
N ASP A 514 -22.83 6.42 -10.05
CA ASP A 514 -23.17 5.55 -11.20
C ASP A 514 -24.03 4.36 -10.76
N ASN A 515 -23.68 3.71 -9.65
CA ASN A 515 -24.42 2.57 -9.13
C ASN A 515 -25.82 2.99 -8.62
N VAL A 516 -25.92 4.19 -8.04
CA VAL A 516 -27.19 4.75 -7.56
C VAL A 516 -28.09 5.17 -8.73
N LEU A 517 -27.53 5.73 -9.80
CA LEU A 517 -28.27 6.04 -11.04
C LEU A 517 -28.82 4.76 -11.67
N GLU A 518 -28.01 3.71 -11.79
CA GLU A 518 -28.43 2.40 -12.28
C GLU A 518 -29.57 1.84 -11.40
N ALA A 519 -29.44 1.91 -10.07
CA ALA A 519 -30.48 1.47 -9.14
C ALA A 519 -31.80 2.22 -9.34
N ALA A 520 -31.75 3.53 -9.55
CA ALA A 520 -32.94 4.34 -9.78
C ALA A 520 -33.66 3.98 -11.10
N GLU A 521 -32.92 3.65 -12.15
CA GLU A 521 -33.52 3.15 -13.40
C GLU A 521 -34.24 1.80 -13.20
N ILE A 522 -33.62 0.89 -12.43
CA ILE A 522 -34.23 -0.41 -12.09
C ILE A 522 -35.47 -0.21 -11.21
N LEU A 523 -35.42 0.70 -10.23
CA LEU A 523 -36.57 1.02 -9.37
C LEU A 523 -37.72 1.61 -10.16
N SER A 524 -37.46 2.54 -11.09
CA SER A 524 -38.49 3.13 -11.96
C SER A 524 -39.20 2.09 -12.79
N GLN A 525 -38.46 1.11 -13.35
CA GLN A 525 -39.06 -0.03 -14.08
C GLN A 525 -39.99 -0.89 -13.20
N ARG A 526 -39.82 -0.83 -11.88
CA ARG A 526 -40.63 -1.51 -10.86
C ARG A 526 -41.76 -0.61 -10.31
N GLY A 527 -41.89 0.62 -10.82
CA GLY A 527 -42.90 1.59 -10.38
C GLY A 527 -42.56 2.33 -9.08
N ILE A 528 -41.27 2.39 -8.74
CA ILE A 528 -40.76 3.12 -7.58
C ILE A 528 -39.92 4.30 -8.08
N GLU A 529 -40.35 5.54 -7.76
CA GLU A 529 -39.67 6.74 -8.20
C GLU A 529 -38.75 7.30 -7.10
N ALA A 530 -37.43 7.26 -7.36
CA ALA A 530 -36.41 7.70 -6.42
C ALA A 530 -35.92 9.13 -6.70
N THR A 531 -35.85 9.96 -5.67
CA THR A 531 -35.03 11.19 -5.66
C THR A 531 -33.57 10.79 -5.48
N ILE A 532 -32.66 11.35 -6.27
CA ILE A 532 -31.21 11.09 -6.18
C ILE A 532 -30.50 12.35 -5.76
N LEU A 533 -29.93 12.34 -4.57
CA LEU A 533 -29.13 13.43 -4.01
C LEU A 533 -27.66 13.00 -3.90
N ARG A 534 -26.78 13.74 -4.54
CA ARG A 534 -25.34 13.49 -4.45
C ARG A 534 -24.67 14.61 -3.66
N LEU A 535 -23.94 14.26 -2.63
CA LEU A 535 -23.07 15.19 -1.90
C LEU A 535 -21.78 15.43 -2.67
N LEU A 536 -21.42 16.70 -2.85
CA LEU A 536 -20.15 17.13 -3.44
C LEU A 536 -19.09 17.34 -2.34
N THR A 537 -19.58 17.68 -1.12
CA THR A 537 -18.77 17.71 0.10
C THR A 537 -19.26 16.66 1.09
N VAL A 538 -18.34 16.03 1.82
CA VAL A 538 -18.69 15.00 2.82
C VAL A 538 -18.26 15.37 4.24
N SER A 539 -17.58 16.48 4.44
CA SER A 539 -17.23 17.05 5.76
C SER A 539 -18.41 17.76 6.40
N ALA A 540 -18.99 18.73 5.70
CA ALA A 540 -20.22 19.40 6.08
C ALA A 540 -21.42 18.72 5.37
N LEU A 541 -22.48 18.45 6.13
CA LEU A 541 -23.66 17.73 5.61
C LEU A 541 -24.83 18.71 5.41
N PRO A 542 -25.32 18.90 4.17
CA PRO A 542 -26.38 19.86 3.84
C PRO A 542 -27.77 19.32 4.23
N ALA A 543 -28.00 19.03 5.52
CA ALA A 543 -29.20 18.37 5.99
C ALA A 543 -30.50 19.17 5.73
N ARG A 544 -30.43 20.51 5.71
CA ARG A 544 -31.59 21.36 5.39
C ARG A 544 -31.97 21.27 3.91
N GLU A 545 -30.99 21.27 3.05
CA GLU A 545 -31.19 21.13 1.61
C GLU A 545 -31.67 19.72 1.26
N ILE A 546 -31.10 18.68 1.90
CA ILE A 546 -31.59 17.31 1.76
C ILE A 546 -33.08 17.24 2.17
N LEU A 547 -33.49 17.91 3.28
CA LEU A 547 -34.87 17.93 3.70
C LEU A 547 -35.81 18.63 2.70
N THR A 548 -35.29 19.64 1.98
CA THR A 548 -36.07 20.38 0.97
C THR A 548 -36.23 19.55 -0.32
N GLU A 549 -35.17 18.85 -0.72
CA GLU A 549 -35.11 18.09 -1.99
C GLU A 549 -35.64 16.64 -1.85
N MET A 550 -35.75 16.11 -0.62
CA MET A 550 -36.09 14.70 -0.39
C MET A 550 -37.52 14.37 -0.83
N SER A 551 -37.78 13.09 -1.06
CA SER A 551 -39.09 12.55 -1.40
C SER A 551 -40.15 12.83 -0.33
N GLU A 552 -41.41 12.95 -0.75
CA GLU A 552 -42.56 13.22 0.14
C GLU A 552 -42.74 12.16 1.24
N LYS A 553 -42.36 10.90 0.95
CA LYS A 553 -42.44 9.80 1.93
C LYS A 553 -41.37 9.84 3.01
N ARG A 554 -40.44 10.79 2.96
CA ARG A 554 -39.40 11.03 3.96
C ARG A 554 -38.58 9.78 4.32
N ARG A 555 -38.36 8.92 3.33
CA ARG A 555 -37.45 7.76 3.42
C ARG A 555 -36.15 8.06 2.72
N VAL A 556 -35.04 7.92 3.44
CA VAL A 556 -33.70 8.19 2.95
C VAL A 556 -32.88 6.92 3.05
N ILE A 557 -32.19 6.55 2.00
CA ILE A 557 -31.22 5.46 1.96
C ILE A 557 -29.89 6.03 1.53
N VAL A 558 -28.84 5.85 2.35
CA VAL A 558 -27.48 6.25 2.04
C VAL A 558 -26.75 5.05 1.45
N ALA A 559 -26.17 5.21 0.24
CA ALA A 559 -25.31 4.21 -0.38
C ALA A 559 -23.87 4.73 -0.45
N GLU A 560 -22.94 4.07 0.25
CA GLU A 560 -21.57 4.55 0.40
C GLU A 560 -20.53 3.41 0.45
N GLU A 561 -19.41 3.57 -0.25
CA GLU A 561 -18.34 2.56 -0.31
C GLU A 561 -17.29 2.76 0.79
N VAL A 562 -17.73 2.63 2.03
CA VAL A 562 -16.90 2.73 3.25
C VAL A 562 -17.26 1.62 4.21
N CYS A 563 -16.38 1.29 5.14
CA CYS A 563 -16.74 0.41 6.24
C CYS A 563 -17.77 1.07 7.17
N THR A 564 -18.64 0.27 7.77
CA THR A 564 -19.66 0.75 8.71
C THR A 564 -19.04 1.65 9.79
N GLY A 565 -19.66 2.81 10.00
CA GLY A 565 -19.18 3.84 10.93
C GLY A 565 -18.05 4.74 10.39
N SER A 566 -17.56 4.50 9.18
CA SER A 566 -16.55 5.34 8.52
C SER A 566 -17.13 6.34 7.52
N GLY A 567 -18.46 6.36 7.35
CA GLY A 567 -19.14 7.19 6.36
C GLY A 567 -19.86 8.39 6.93
N ILE A 568 -20.91 8.79 6.21
CA ILE A 568 -21.73 9.95 6.56
C ILE A 568 -23.08 9.55 7.19
N ARG A 569 -23.53 8.30 7.02
CA ARG A 569 -24.88 7.84 7.35
C ARG A 569 -25.32 8.21 8.76
N GLU A 570 -24.53 7.87 9.77
CA GLU A 570 -24.88 8.09 11.18
C GLU A 570 -24.95 9.58 11.52
N ALA A 571 -24.02 10.37 11.01
CA ALA A 571 -24.02 11.82 11.22
C ALA A 571 -25.18 12.49 10.49
N LEU A 572 -25.47 12.08 9.26
CA LEU A 572 -26.61 12.60 8.50
C LEU A 572 -27.95 12.22 9.16
N ALA A 573 -28.08 10.99 9.67
CA ALA A 573 -29.25 10.55 10.42
C ALA A 573 -29.50 11.41 11.66
N TRP A 574 -28.43 11.76 12.37
CA TRP A 574 -28.51 12.63 13.55
C TRP A 574 -28.98 14.05 13.17
N GLU A 575 -28.42 14.64 12.12
CA GLU A 575 -28.80 16.01 11.70
C GLU A 575 -30.21 16.05 11.12
N LEU A 576 -30.61 15.10 10.29
CA LEU A 576 -31.95 15.03 9.74
C LEU A 576 -33.01 14.80 10.83
N ARG A 577 -32.74 13.97 11.84
CA ARG A 577 -33.67 13.71 12.95
C ARG A 577 -33.97 14.96 13.75
N LYS A 578 -33.05 15.90 13.92
CA LYS A 578 -33.28 17.19 14.57
C LYS A 578 -34.27 18.06 13.79
N LEU A 579 -34.22 17.99 12.47
CA LEU A 579 -35.02 18.80 11.56
C LEU A 579 -36.38 18.15 11.25
N CYS A 580 -36.40 16.83 11.14
CA CYS A 580 -37.56 16.02 10.76
C CYS A 580 -37.56 14.70 11.56
N PRO A 581 -38.21 14.66 12.74
CA PRO A 581 -38.25 13.46 13.59
C PRO A 581 -38.87 12.22 12.93
N ASP A 582 -39.75 12.42 11.95
CA ASP A 582 -40.47 11.36 11.24
C ASP A 582 -39.66 10.82 10.04
N CYS A 583 -38.51 11.42 9.71
CA CYS A 583 -37.63 10.93 8.65
C CYS A 583 -37.06 9.56 9.04
N ARG A 584 -37.24 8.59 8.16
CA ARG A 584 -36.64 7.25 8.29
C ARG A 584 -35.41 7.14 7.44
N MET A 585 -34.31 6.72 8.05
CA MET A 585 -33.03 6.55 7.37
C MET A 585 -32.54 5.13 7.50
N ASP A 586 -32.14 4.59 6.36
CA ASP A 586 -31.46 3.30 6.19
C ASP A 586 -30.18 3.51 5.37
N GLY A 587 -29.38 2.47 5.15
CA GLY A 587 -28.20 2.60 4.30
C GLY A 587 -27.54 1.28 4.00
N ILE A 588 -26.70 1.32 2.97
CA ILE A 588 -25.88 0.22 2.50
C ILE A 588 -24.43 0.69 2.48
N ASP A 589 -23.56 -0.10 3.09
CA ASP A 589 -22.11 0.12 3.13
C ASP A 589 -21.37 -1.21 2.99
N LEU A 590 -20.06 -1.22 3.16
CA LEU A 590 -19.23 -2.41 3.02
C LEU A 590 -19.23 -3.35 4.25
N GLY A 591 -20.04 -3.04 5.28
CA GLY A 591 -20.08 -3.81 6.51
C GLY A 591 -18.96 -3.48 7.49
N ALA A 592 -18.92 -4.23 8.60
CA ALA A 592 -17.97 -4.01 9.70
C ALA A 592 -16.67 -4.80 9.58
N ASP A 593 -16.59 -5.75 8.66
CA ASP A 593 -15.41 -6.59 8.44
C ASP A 593 -14.44 -5.98 7.41
N PHE A 594 -13.19 -6.46 7.42
CA PHE A 594 -12.22 -6.07 6.39
C PHE A 594 -12.63 -6.60 5.02
N VAL A 595 -12.67 -5.70 4.05
CA VAL A 595 -13.08 -6.03 2.67
C VAL A 595 -12.04 -6.93 1.99
N THR A 596 -12.48 -8.03 1.41
CA THR A 596 -11.62 -8.98 0.70
C THR A 596 -11.10 -8.43 -0.63
N HIS A 597 -10.25 -9.20 -1.33
CA HIS A 597 -9.76 -8.89 -2.67
C HIS A 597 -10.67 -9.49 -3.76
N GLY A 598 -10.63 -8.89 -4.96
CA GLY A 598 -11.40 -9.28 -6.13
C GLY A 598 -11.50 -8.12 -7.11
N SER A 599 -12.18 -8.28 -8.24
CA SER A 599 -12.48 -7.12 -9.08
C SER A 599 -13.49 -6.19 -8.39
N THR A 600 -13.39 -4.88 -8.61
CA THR A 600 -14.33 -3.92 -8.01
C THR A 600 -15.79 -4.26 -8.32
N LYS A 601 -16.08 -4.79 -9.52
CA LYS A 601 -17.42 -5.21 -9.91
C LYS A 601 -17.92 -6.39 -9.07
N GLU A 602 -17.08 -7.41 -8.82
CA GLU A 602 -17.45 -8.53 -7.95
C GLU A 602 -17.66 -8.08 -6.51
N LEU A 603 -16.80 -7.17 -6.02
CA LEU A 603 -16.91 -6.62 -4.68
C LEU A 603 -18.18 -5.78 -4.51
N TYR A 604 -18.54 -4.90 -5.45
CA TYR A 604 -19.80 -4.17 -5.39
C TYR A 604 -21.00 -5.12 -5.29
N ARG A 605 -21.03 -6.18 -6.10
CA ARG A 605 -22.10 -7.19 -6.04
C ARG A 605 -22.11 -7.92 -4.71
N HIS A 606 -20.94 -8.34 -4.22
CA HIS A 606 -20.83 -9.09 -2.96
C HIS A 606 -21.31 -8.28 -1.75
N TYR A 607 -20.97 -7.00 -1.71
CA TYR A 607 -21.35 -6.10 -0.60
C TYR A 607 -22.69 -5.38 -0.83
N GLY A 608 -23.40 -5.68 -1.92
CA GLY A 608 -24.72 -5.11 -2.16
C GLY A 608 -24.71 -3.66 -2.65
N LEU A 609 -23.61 -3.18 -3.21
CA LEU A 609 -23.41 -1.81 -3.68
C LEU A 609 -23.48 -1.66 -5.21
N ASP A 610 -23.79 -2.71 -5.97
CA ASP A 610 -24.13 -2.58 -7.39
C ASP A 610 -25.59 -2.10 -7.57
N GLY A 611 -25.93 -1.59 -8.76
CA GLY A 611 -27.24 -0.99 -9.01
C GLY A 611 -28.42 -1.91 -8.73
N GLU A 612 -28.31 -3.19 -9.11
CA GLU A 612 -29.36 -4.19 -8.84
C GLU A 612 -29.54 -4.46 -7.34
N SER A 613 -28.46 -4.62 -6.61
CA SER A 613 -28.50 -4.87 -5.16
C SER A 613 -29.06 -3.69 -4.38
N ILE A 614 -28.65 -2.46 -4.74
CA ILE A 614 -29.21 -1.22 -4.16
C ILE A 614 -30.71 -1.14 -4.42
N ALA A 615 -31.17 -1.43 -5.64
CA ALA A 615 -32.58 -1.43 -5.99
C ALA A 615 -33.38 -2.49 -5.19
N ASN A 616 -32.86 -3.71 -5.07
CA ASN A 616 -33.47 -4.78 -4.29
C ASN A 616 -33.60 -4.42 -2.81
N TYR A 617 -32.53 -3.89 -2.22
CA TYR A 617 -32.54 -3.42 -0.83
C TYR A 617 -33.57 -2.31 -0.62
N THR A 618 -33.57 -1.30 -1.50
CA THR A 618 -34.51 -0.17 -1.47
C THR A 618 -35.95 -0.66 -1.51
N GLN A 619 -36.28 -1.57 -2.42
CA GLN A 619 -37.63 -2.17 -2.53
C GLN A 619 -38.00 -2.93 -1.25
N GLY A 620 -37.06 -3.68 -0.65
CA GLY A 620 -37.29 -4.39 0.62
C GLY A 620 -37.58 -3.45 1.80
N VAL A 621 -36.88 -2.31 1.87
CA VAL A 621 -37.12 -1.29 2.93
C VAL A 621 -38.48 -0.61 2.73
N LEU A 622 -38.99 -0.48 1.52
CA LEU A 622 -40.29 0.17 1.22
C LEU A 622 -41.47 -0.77 1.42
N SER A 623 -41.30 -2.08 1.38
CA SER A 623 -42.32 -3.10 1.63
C SER A 623 -42.61 -3.25 3.10
#